data_f9b1927af1b7cdb0d0d34e29ca5b2f41
#
_entry.id   f9b1927af1b7cdb0d0d34e29ca5b2f41
#
_cell.length_a   1.000
_cell.length_b   1.000
_cell.length_c   1.000
_cell.angle_alpha   90.00
_cell.angle_beta   90.00
_cell.angle_gamma   90.00
#
_symmetry.space_group_name_H-M   'P 1'
#
loop_
_entity.id
_entity.type
_entity.pdbx_description
1 polymer ?
#
loop_
_entity_poly.entity_id
_entity_poly.type
_entity_poly.pdbx_seq_one_letter_code
_entity_poly.pdbx_strand_id
1 'polypeptide(L)'
;MDINQASLQMHYDLHGKIEVISRKKIETREDLSLAYTPGVAEPCRVIAKDYEQSFKLTRRSNLVAVITDGTAVLGLGDIGPAAGMPVMEGKCALFKEFADVDAFPLCIDSKDTDTIVQTIYLISKSFGGINLEDIAAPRCFEIERRLKEMCDIPVFHDDQHGTAIVVAAALLNAVKVTKKEMGKLKIVINGAGAAGIAIGKHLINMGFGNVIMCDINGIICEGDEGLNPGQEEISHISNLNHEHGKLADALKGADAFIGVSRPNLVTKEMVSTMNNGIVFAMANPTPEIMPDEALAGGAAAVGS
;
A
#
# COMPACT_ATOMS: atom_id res chain seq x y z
N MET A 1 -0.34 27.87 12.91
CA MET A 1 -0.50 27.67 11.44
C MET A 1 -1.17 26.33 11.27
N ASP A 2 -2.23 26.24 10.50
CA ASP A 2 -2.85 24.96 10.17
C ASP A 2 -1.84 24.10 9.40
N ILE A 3 -1.84 22.78 9.66
CA ILE A 3 -0.89 21.84 9.06
C ILE A 3 -0.98 21.83 7.53
N ASN A 4 -2.19 22.01 6.97
CA ASN A 4 -2.40 22.07 5.53
C ASN A 4 -1.73 23.29 4.90
N GLN A 5 -1.86 24.46 5.54
CA GLN A 5 -1.21 25.68 5.09
C GLN A 5 0.31 25.61 5.24
N ALA A 6 0.81 25.02 6.34
CA ALA A 6 2.24 24.80 6.55
C ALA A 6 2.82 23.86 5.48
N SER A 7 2.11 22.77 5.16
CA SER A 7 2.51 21.85 4.10
C SER A 7 2.54 22.51 2.73
N LEU A 8 1.51 23.29 2.39
CA LEU A 8 1.46 24.01 1.12
C LEU A 8 2.64 24.99 1.00
N GLN A 9 2.92 25.75 2.06
CA GLN A 9 4.06 26.70 2.07
C GLN A 9 5.39 25.97 1.89
N MET A 10 5.59 24.84 2.60
CA MET A 10 6.79 24.01 2.44
C MET A 10 6.99 23.56 0.98
N HIS A 11 5.93 23.15 0.28
CA HIS A 11 6.04 22.72 -1.12
C HIS A 11 6.40 23.89 -2.05
N TYR A 12 5.91 25.10 -1.78
CA TYR A 12 6.35 26.29 -2.51
C TYR A 12 7.82 26.64 -2.24
N ASP A 13 8.26 26.57 -1.00
CA ASP A 13 9.63 26.93 -0.60
C ASP A 13 10.66 25.94 -1.15
N LEU A 14 10.34 24.64 -1.16
CA LEU A 14 11.23 23.57 -1.63
C LEU A 14 11.19 23.35 -3.15
N HIS A 15 10.12 23.78 -3.84
CA HIS A 15 9.86 23.42 -5.24
C HIS A 15 9.85 21.91 -5.51
N GLY A 16 9.34 21.12 -4.57
CA GLY A 16 9.37 19.67 -4.52
C GLY A 16 10.22 19.12 -3.37
N LYS A 17 10.09 17.81 -3.10
CA LYS A 17 10.73 17.16 -1.93
C LYS A 17 11.94 16.32 -2.27
N ILE A 18 12.24 16.15 -3.55
CA ILE A 18 13.35 15.32 -4.02
C ILE A 18 14.29 16.12 -4.92
N GLU A 19 15.55 15.71 -4.94
CA GLU A 19 16.53 16.18 -5.90
C GLU A 19 17.36 15.02 -6.45
N VAL A 20 17.95 15.18 -7.64
CA VAL A 20 18.88 14.23 -8.22
C VAL A 20 20.29 14.82 -8.15
N ILE A 21 21.18 14.15 -7.43
CA ILE A 21 22.57 14.58 -7.23
C ILE A 21 23.56 13.61 -7.87
N SER A 22 24.67 14.14 -8.36
CA SER A 22 25.78 13.32 -8.84
C SER A 22 26.56 12.76 -7.66
N ARG A 23 26.79 11.44 -7.65
CA ARG A 23 27.66 10.76 -6.66
C ARG A 23 29.16 10.90 -6.99
N LYS A 24 29.49 11.25 -8.22
CA LYS A 24 30.86 11.52 -8.67
C LYS A 24 30.99 12.99 -9.06
N LYS A 25 31.85 13.71 -8.37
CA LYS A 25 32.23 15.06 -8.79
C LYS A 25 33.04 14.99 -10.08
N ILE A 26 32.77 15.90 -11.00
CA ILE A 26 33.50 16.05 -12.27
C ILE A 26 34.15 17.43 -12.25
N GLU A 27 35.39 17.49 -11.81
CA GLU A 27 36.15 18.74 -11.63
C GLU A 27 37.32 18.86 -12.62
N THR A 28 37.76 17.71 -13.12
CA THR A 28 38.92 17.64 -14.06
C THR A 28 38.54 16.96 -15.37
N ARG A 29 39.39 17.13 -16.38
CA ARG A 29 39.27 16.44 -17.66
C ARG A 29 39.37 14.92 -17.50
N GLU A 30 40.17 14.47 -16.54
CA GLU A 30 40.31 13.06 -16.24
C GLU A 30 39.01 12.51 -15.64
N ASP A 31 38.38 13.22 -14.67
CA ASP A 31 37.08 12.83 -14.13
C ASP A 31 36.01 12.70 -15.20
N LEU A 32 35.97 13.64 -16.14
CA LEU A 32 35.05 13.60 -17.28
C LEU A 32 35.31 12.35 -18.17
N SER A 33 36.56 12.05 -18.44
CA SER A 33 36.96 10.89 -19.24
C SER A 33 36.60 9.56 -18.57
N LEU A 34 36.66 9.48 -17.25
CA LEU A 34 36.30 8.32 -16.47
C LEU A 34 34.75 8.19 -16.35
N ALA A 35 34.07 9.30 -16.06
CA ALA A 35 32.63 9.29 -15.80
C ALA A 35 31.77 9.20 -17.07
N TYR A 36 32.32 9.66 -18.21
CA TYR A 36 31.62 9.68 -19.50
C TYR A 36 32.51 9.12 -20.63
N THR A 37 32.84 9.90 -21.63
CA THR A 37 33.59 9.44 -22.81
C THR A 37 35.08 9.69 -22.63
N PRO A 38 35.96 8.69 -22.89
CA PRO A 38 35.71 7.32 -23.42
C PRO A 38 35.46 6.22 -22.38
N GLY A 39 35.74 6.46 -21.10
CA GLY A 39 35.80 5.43 -20.06
C GLY A 39 34.50 4.66 -19.85
N VAL A 40 33.34 5.31 -19.99
CA VAL A 40 32.01 4.71 -19.81
C VAL A 40 31.72 3.56 -20.79
N ALA A 41 32.49 3.45 -21.90
CA ALA A 41 32.29 2.35 -22.82
C ALA A 41 32.63 0.98 -22.23
N GLU A 42 33.51 0.91 -21.22
CA GLU A 42 33.91 -0.37 -20.63
C GLU A 42 32.80 -0.95 -19.73
N PRO A 43 32.20 -0.26 -18.75
CA PRO A 43 31.04 -0.77 -18.05
C PRO A 43 29.87 -1.14 -18.99
N CYS A 44 29.65 -0.41 -20.09
CA CYS A 44 28.65 -0.79 -21.07
C CYS A 44 28.93 -2.16 -21.71
N ARG A 45 30.21 -2.43 -22.08
CA ARG A 45 30.60 -3.74 -22.64
C ARG A 45 30.44 -4.88 -21.64
N VAL A 46 30.74 -4.62 -20.36
CA VAL A 46 30.58 -5.60 -19.28
C VAL A 46 29.10 -5.95 -19.10
N ILE A 47 28.23 -4.96 -19.03
CA ILE A 47 26.77 -5.16 -18.87
C ILE A 47 26.19 -5.87 -20.11
N ALA A 48 26.64 -5.51 -21.31
CA ALA A 48 26.20 -6.14 -22.56
C ALA A 48 26.52 -7.65 -22.62
N LYS A 49 27.57 -8.10 -21.94
CA LYS A 49 27.96 -9.52 -21.84
C LYS A 49 27.26 -10.24 -20.69
N ASP A 50 27.01 -9.55 -19.60
CA ASP A 50 26.40 -10.07 -18.39
C ASP A 50 25.44 -9.03 -17.79
N TYR A 51 24.16 -9.20 -18.05
CA TYR A 51 23.10 -8.30 -17.64
C TYR A 51 23.07 -8.03 -16.13
N GLU A 52 23.41 -9.03 -15.30
CA GLU A 52 23.44 -8.91 -13.84
C GLU A 52 24.44 -7.85 -13.35
N GLN A 53 25.45 -7.54 -14.14
CA GLN A 53 26.40 -6.45 -13.83
C GLN A 53 25.72 -5.07 -13.84
N SER A 54 24.56 -4.92 -14.47
CA SER A 54 23.78 -3.68 -14.41
C SER A 54 23.44 -3.26 -12.98
N PHE A 55 23.15 -4.24 -12.10
CA PHE A 55 22.89 -3.99 -10.66
C PHE A 55 24.16 -3.61 -9.89
N LYS A 56 25.35 -3.90 -10.37
CA LYS A 56 26.61 -3.56 -9.70
C LYS A 56 27.24 -2.28 -10.24
N LEU A 57 27.06 -2.02 -11.54
CA LEU A 57 27.74 -0.94 -12.26
C LEU A 57 26.88 0.31 -12.45
N THR A 58 25.60 0.25 -12.12
CA THR A 58 24.68 1.40 -12.20
C THR A 58 23.91 1.58 -10.90
N ARG A 59 23.19 2.70 -10.77
CA ARG A 59 22.32 2.96 -9.61
C ARG A 59 21.06 2.10 -9.61
N ARG A 60 20.84 1.32 -10.65
CA ARG A 60 19.72 0.38 -10.76
C ARG A 60 19.54 -0.50 -9.52
N SER A 61 20.64 -0.93 -8.89
CA SER A 61 20.61 -1.76 -7.66
C SER A 61 19.87 -1.15 -6.48
N ASN A 62 19.74 0.17 -6.42
CA ASN A 62 19.13 0.89 -5.30
C ASN A 62 18.18 2.00 -5.75
N LEU A 63 17.60 1.87 -6.94
CA LEU A 63 16.66 2.85 -7.49
C LEU A 63 15.29 2.19 -7.72
N VAL A 64 14.26 2.72 -7.05
CA VAL A 64 12.87 2.27 -7.15
C VAL A 64 12.04 3.30 -7.93
N ALA A 65 11.22 2.84 -8.86
CA ALA A 65 10.19 3.67 -9.49
C ALA A 65 8.94 3.70 -8.58
N VAL A 66 8.49 4.88 -8.17
CA VAL A 66 7.20 5.08 -7.50
C VAL A 66 6.20 5.52 -8.54
N ILE A 67 5.24 4.68 -8.88
CA ILE A 67 4.40 4.84 -10.06
C ILE A 67 2.92 4.93 -9.68
N THR A 68 2.24 5.95 -10.20
CA THR A 68 0.79 6.18 -10.02
C THR A 68 0.10 6.55 -11.33
N ASP A 69 -1.20 6.31 -11.42
CA ASP A 69 -2.11 6.93 -12.39
C ASP A 69 -3.00 8.02 -11.74
N GLY A 70 -2.85 8.24 -10.44
CA GLY A 70 -3.54 9.27 -9.67
C GLY A 70 -5.03 9.01 -9.44
N THR A 71 -5.48 7.75 -9.52
CA THR A 71 -6.91 7.41 -9.42
C THR A 71 -7.42 7.06 -8.04
N ALA A 72 -6.53 6.92 -7.03
CA ALA A 72 -6.91 6.58 -5.66
C ALA A 72 -6.09 7.32 -4.60
N VAL A 73 -5.89 8.64 -4.78
CA VAL A 73 -4.96 9.43 -3.96
C VAL A 73 -5.55 9.79 -2.60
N LEU A 74 -4.99 9.26 -1.51
CA LEU A 74 -5.17 9.69 -0.09
C LEU A 74 -6.60 10.09 0.32
N GLY A 75 -7.65 9.39 -0.08
CA GLY A 75 -9.03 9.77 0.23
C GLY A 75 -9.56 10.96 -0.58
N LEU A 76 -8.75 11.56 -1.46
CA LEU A 76 -9.17 12.54 -2.46
C LEU A 76 -9.77 11.86 -3.70
N GLY A 77 -9.47 10.56 -3.88
CA GLY A 77 -9.95 9.77 -4.99
C GLY A 77 -9.19 10.05 -6.29
N ASP A 78 -9.91 10.09 -7.39
CA ASP A 78 -9.38 10.29 -8.73
C ASP A 78 -9.13 11.77 -9.01
N ILE A 79 -7.94 12.23 -8.71
CA ILE A 79 -7.49 13.63 -8.95
C ILE A 79 -6.51 13.76 -10.11
N GLY A 80 -6.17 12.64 -10.74
CA GLY A 80 -5.25 12.55 -11.87
C GLY A 80 -3.76 12.55 -11.49
N PRO A 81 -2.90 12.17 -12.45
CA PRO A 81 -1.48 11.89 -12.20
C PRO A 81 -0.69 13.13 -11.75
N ALA A 82 -0.93 14.29 -12.35
CA ALA A 82 -0.21 15.52 -12.01
C ALA A 82 -0.49 15.99 -10.57
N ALA A 83 -1.74 15.86 -10.11
CA ALA A 83 -2.12 16.23 -8.75
C ALA A 83 -1.67 15.17 -7.71
N GLY A 84 -1.39 13.95 -8.13
CA GLY A 84 -0.80 12.89 -7.29
C GLY A 84 0.70 13.07 -7.05
N MET A 85 1.42 13.86 -7.85
CA MET A 85 2.87 14.00 -7.76
C MET A 85 3.40 14.37 -6.36
N PRO A 86 2.79 15.30 -5.61
CA PRO A 86 3.26 15.61 -4.26
C PRO A 86 3.26 14.40 -3.31
N VAL A 87 2.31 13.49 -3.46
CA VAL A 87 2.26 12.24 -2.67
C VAL A 87 3.39 11.30 -3.09
N MET A 88 3.61 11.15 -4.40
CA MET A 88 4.68 10.30 -4.94
C MET A 88 6.06 10.78 -4.52
N GLU A 89 6.32 12.08 -4.52
CA GLU A 89 7.56 12.65 -3.96
C GLU A 89 7.68 12.39 -2.46
N GLY A 90 6.58 12.47 -1.72
CA GLY A 90 6.53 12.11 -0.31
C GLY A 90 6.94 10.65 -0.09
N LYS A 91 6.40 9.73 -0.88
CA LYS A 91 6.78 8.31 -0.83
C LYS A 91 8.27 8.13 -1.15
N CYS A 92 8.81 8.81 -2.15
CA CYS A 92 10.23 8.79 -2.47
C CYS A 92 11.10 9.27 -1.30
N ALA A 93 10.70 10.35 -0.63
CA ALA A 93 11.38 10.84 0.56
C ALA A 93 11.38 9.82 1.71
N LEU A 94 10.25 9.11 1.94
CA LEU A 94 10.17 8.04 2.94
C LEU A 94 11.10 6.86 2.60
N PHE A 95 11.16 6.44 1.33
CA PHE A 95 12.12 5.42 0.88
C PHE A 95 13.56 5.82 1.22
N LYS A 96 13.91 7.08 0.97
CA LYS A 96 15.26 7.57 1.26
C LYS A 96 15.54 7.64 2.75
N GLU A 97 14.67 8.27 3.52
CA GLU A 97 14.90 8.51 4.95
C GLU A 97 14.90 7.23 5.80
N PHE A 98 14.03 6.27 5.49
CA PHE A 98 13.88 5.08 6.31
C PHE A 98 14.65 3.86 5.82
N ALA A 99 15.01 3.80 4.54
CA ALA A 99 15.65 2.61 3.97
C ALA A 99 16.94 2.91 3.18
N ASP A 100 17.33 4.18 3.03
CA ASP A 100 18.41 4.63 2.15
C ASP A 100 18.25 4.11 0.70
N VAL A 101 17.00 3.92 0.26
CA VAL A 101 16.65 3.56 -1.11
C VAL A 101 16.38 4.84 -1.90
N ASP A 102 17.04 5.01 -3.02
CA ASP A 102 16.72 6.09 -3.95
C ASP A 102 15.41 5.74 -4.66
N ALA A 103 14.49 6.69 -4.73
CA ALA A 103 13.23 6.48 -5.40
C ALA A 103 12.91 7.66 -6.34
N PHE A 104 12.27 7.37 -7.47
CA PHE A 104 11.91 8.37 -8.46
C PHE A 104 10.43 8.28 -8.82
N PRO A 105 9.67 9.41 -8.74
CA PRO A 105 8.23 9.41 -9.01
C PRO A 105 7.94 9.43 -10.50
N LEU A 106 7.00 8.61 -10.94
CA LEU A 106 6.53 8.54 -12.32
C LEU A 106 4.99 8.54 -12.33
N CYS A 107 4.42 9.55 -12.95
CA CYS A 107 2.96 9.69 -13.07
C CYS A 107 2.54 9.35 -14.50
N ILE A 108 1.66 8.35 -14.66
CA ILE A 108 1.18 7.89 -15.97
C ILE A 108 -0.20 8.47 -16.24
N ASP A 109 -0.32 9.28 -17.28
CA ASP A 109 -1.60 9.88 -17.70
C ASP A 109 -2.40 8.88 -18.57
N SER A 110 -2.84 7.81 -17.95
CA SER A 110 -3.70 6.80 -18.59
C SER A 110 -4.47 6.02 -17.53
N LYS A 111 -5.70 5.61 -17.87
CA LYS A 111 -6.52 4.67 -17.10
C LYS A 111 -6.65 3.31 -17.80
N ASP A 112 -6.02 3.16 -18.96
CA ASP A 112 -6.01 1.93 -19.70
C ASP A 112 -4.95 0.97 -19.13
N THR A 113 -5.39 -0.18 -18.65
CA THR A 113 -4.54 -1.19 -18.00
C THR A 113 -3.40 -1.66 -18.91
N ASP A 114 -3.67 -1.87 -20.21
CA ASP A 114 -2.64 -2.34 -21.15
C ASP A 114 -1.57 -1.28 -21.36
N THR A 115 -1.96 -0.03 -21.52
CA THR A 115 -1.04 1.11 -21.65
C THR A 115 -0.17 1.27 -20.40
N ILE A 116 -0.76 1.18 -19.21
CA ILE A 116 -0.03 1.29 -17.93
C ILE A 116 1.00 0.16 -17.82
N VAL A 117 0.57 -1.09 -17.98
CA VAL A 117 1.43 -2.28 -17.88
C VAL A 117 2.58 -2.20 -18.88
N GLN A 118 2.28 -1.89 -20.15
CA GLN A 118 3.29 -1.81 -21.20
C GLN A 118 4.30 -0.68 -20.92
N THR A 119 3.82 0.50 -20.48
CA THR A 119 4.69 1.63 -20.16
C THR A 119 5.66 1.27 -19.04
N ILE A 120 5.17 0.69 -17.95
CA ILE A 120 6.00 0.29 -16.81
C ILE A 120 6.99 -0.79 -17.19
N TYR A 121 6.56 -1.80 -17.94
CA TYR A 121 7.43 -2.87 -18.41
C TYR A 121 8.61 -2.33 -19.26
N LEU A 122 8.32 -1.42 -20.19
CA LEU A 122 9.35 -0.86 -21.08
C LEU A 122 10.43 -0.06 -20.32
N ILE A 123 10.08 0.61 -19.23
CA ILE A 123 11.04 1.39 -18.44
C ILE A 123 11.67 0.59 -17.29
N SER A 124 11.19 -0.62 -17.00
CA SER A 124 11.60 -1.43 -15.84
C SER A 124 13.12 -1.68 -15.77
N LYS A 125 13.80 -1.73 -16.92
CA LYS A 125 15.25 -1.94 -16.99
C LYS A 125 16.10 -0.81 -16.41
N SER A 126 15.49 0.34 -16.10
CA SER A 126 16.16 1.45 -15.43
C SER A 126 16.17 1.34 -13.91
N PHE A 127 15.38 0.42 -13.34
CA PHE A 127 15.11 0.32 -11.91
C PHE A 127 15.47 -1.04 -11.33
N GLY A 128 15.68 -1.08 -10.02
CA GLY A 128 15.86 -2.30 -9.24
C GLY A 128 14.58 -2.80 -8.59
N GLY A 129 13.51 -1.99 -8.62
CA GLY A 129 12.19 -2.34 -8.13
C GLY A 129 11.13 -1.33 -8.55
N ILE A 130 9.87 -1.73 -8.44
CA ILE A 130 8.71 -0.89 -8.77
C ILE A 130 7.75 -0.89 -7.58
N ASN A 131 7.43 0.29 -7.10
CA ASN A 131 6.35 0.55 -6.15
C ASN A 131 5.18 1.17 -6.89
N LEU A 132 4.08 0.43 -7.02
CA LEU A 132 2.81 0.97 -7.49
C LEU A 132 2.11 1.66 -6.31
N GLU A 133 1.57 2.86 -6.54
CA GLU A 133 0.97 3.69 -5.50
C GLU A 133 -0.30 4.36 -6.00
N ASP A 134 -1.34 4.45 -5.16
CA ASP A 134 -2.57 5.22 -5.43
C ASP A 134 -3.27 4.85 -6.75
N ILE A 135 -3.24 3.58 -7.15
CA ILE A 135 -3.95 3.05 -8.32
C ILE A 135 -5.24 2.36 -7.85
N ALA A 136 -6.38 2.81 -8.37
CA ALA A 136 -7.69 2.33 -7.92
C ALA A 136 -7.94 0.84 -8.21
N ALA A 137 -8.56 0.15 -7.25
CA ALA A 137 -9.15 -1.16 -7.48
C ALA A 137 -10.34 -1.06 -8.46
N PRO A 138 -10.63 -2.10 -9.28
CA PRO A 138 -9.93 -3.38 -9.33
C PRO A 138 -8.67 -3.43 -10.21
N ARG A 139 -8.39 -2.35 -10.99
CA ARG A 139 -7.27 -2.33 -11.97
C ARG A 139 -5.91 -2.60 -11.33
N CYS A 140 -5.68 -2.09 -10.11
CA CYS A 140 -4.40 -2.28 -9.42
C CYS A 140 -4.02 -3.77 -9.26
N PHE A 141 -4.99 -4.67 -9.07
CA PHE A 141 -4.74 -6.10 -8.94
C PHE A 141 -4.20 -6.71 -10.25
N GLU A 142 -4.82 -6.36 -11.36
CA GLU A 142 -4.42 -6.85 -12.68
C GLU A 142 -3.06 -6.28 -13.09
N ILE A 143 -2.86 -4.98 -12.89
CA ILE A 143 -1.60 -4.29 -13.21
C ILE A 143 -0.45 -4.94 -12.45
N GLU A 144 -0.58 -5.11 -11.14
CA GLU A 144 0.46 -5.73 -10.32
C GLU A 144 0.75 -7.17 -10.75
N ARG A 145 -0.29 -7.99 -10.92
CA ARG A 145 -0.14 -9.39 -11.32
C ARG A 145 0.62 -9.51 -12.65
N ARG A 146 0.21 -8.76 -13.67
CA ARG A 146 0.85 -8.80 -14.99
C ARG A 146 2.30 -8.33 -14.94
N LEU A 147 2.59 -7.27 -14.20
CA LEU A 147 3.95 -6.77 -14.05
C LEU A 147 4.86 -7.75 -13.30
N LYS A 148 4.36 -8.45 -12.29
CA LYS A 148 5.09 -9.53 -11.61
C LYS A 148 5.46 -10.68 -12.54
N GLU A 149 4.62 -10.98 -13.53
CA GLU A 149 4.89 -12.01 -14.54
C GLU A 149 5.88 -11.54 -15.63
N MET A 150 5.88 -10.24 -15.95
CA MET A 150 6.65 -9.69 -17.08
C MET A 150 8.02 -9.13 -16.67
N CYS A 151 8.14 -8.59 -15.45
CA CYS A 151 9.37 -7.93 -14.99
C CYS A 151 10.30 -8.92 -14.29
N ASP A 152 11.59 -8.71 -14.44
CA ASP A 152 12.67 -9.44 -13.75
C ASP A 152 13.12 -8.76 -12.43
N ILE A 153 12.38 -7.76 -11.99
CA ILE A 153 12.59 -7.03 -10.74
C ILE A 153 11.34 -7.09 -9.86
N PRO A 154 11.46 -6.90 -8.54
CA PRO A 154 10.31 -6.85 -7.65
C PRO A 154 9.30 -5.78 -8.07
N VAL A 155 8.02 -6.15 -8.08
CA VAL A 155 6.87 -5.25 -8.27
C VAL A 155 5.98 -5.37 -7.04
N PHE A 156 5.63 -4.24 -6.46
CA PHE A 156 4.92 -4.14 -5.20
C PHE A 156 3.86 -3.03 -5.28
N HIS A 157 2.65 -3.30 -4.83
CA HIS A 157 1.59 -2.29 -4.68
C HIS A 157 1.40 -2.01 -3.20
N ASP A 158 1.78 -0.81 -2.74
CA ASP A 158 1.86 -0.49 -1.32
C ASP A 158 0.50 -0.50 -0.63
N ASP A 159 -0.53 0.07 -1.26
CA ASP A 159 -1.90 0.10 -0.72
C ASP A 159 -2.46 -1.31 -0.45
N GLN A 160 -1.96 -2.32 -1.15
CA GLN A 160 -2.30 -3.70 -0.88
C GLN A 160 -1.39 -4.31 0.19
N HIS A 161 -0.11 -4.41 -0.11
CA HIS A 161 0.82 -5.25 0.64
C HIS A 161 1.47 -4.53 1.83
N GLY A 162 1.78 -3.23 1.71
CA GLY A 162 2.34 -2.45 2.82
C GLY A 162 1.36 -2.38 3.98
N THR A 163 0.13 -2.00 3.69
CA THR A 163 -0.95 -1.96 4.69
C THR A 163 -1.21 -3.35 5.30
N ALA A 164 -1.22 -4.41 4.49
CA ALA A 164 -1.42 -5.78 5.00
C ALA A 164 -0.29 -6.22 5.95
N ILE A 165 0.97 -5.90 5.63
CA ILE A 165 2.13 -6.22 6.47
C ILE A 165 2.06 -5.47 7.81
N VAL A 166 1.77 -4.17 7.79
CA VAL A 166 1.68 -3.36 9.02
C VAL A 166 0.54 -3.84 9.92
N VAL A 167 -0.62 -4.12 9.34
CA VAL A 167 -1.78 -4.66 10.08
C VAL A 167 -1.48 -6.02 10.70
N ALA A 168 -0.87 -6.92 9.93
CA ALA A 168 -0.48 -8.23 10.44
C ALA A 168 0.52 -8.13 11.60
N ALA A 169 1.53 -7.27 11.48
CA ALA A 169 2.49 -7.03 12.54
C ALA A 169 1.84 -6.45 13.81
N ALA A 170 0.93 -5.48 13.65
CA ALA A 170 0.17 -4.91 14.75
C ALA A 170 -0.75 -5.95 15.42
N LEU A 171 -1.47 -6.74 14.60
CA LEU A 171 -2.39 -7.76 15.11
C LEU A 171 -1.68 -8.88 15.85
N LEU A 172 -0.52 -9.34 15.36
CA LEU A 172 0.33 -10.32 16.05
C LEU A 172 0.74 -9.85 17.46
N ASN A 173 1.05 -8.57 17.61
CA ASN A 173 1.40 -8.00 18.90
C ASN A 173 0.16 -7.77 19.79
N ALA A 174 -0.95 -7.29 19.22
CA ALA A 174 -2.20 -7.10 19.97
C ALA A 174 -2.74 -8.45 20.50
N VAL A 175 -2.63 -9.52 19.74
CA VAL A 175 -2.99 -10.89 20.18
C VAL A 175 -2.19 -11.32 21.41
N LYS A 176 -0.87 -11.04 21.43
CA LYS A 176 -0.03 -11.32 22.61
C LYS A 176 -0.45 -10.50 23.84
N VAL A 177 -0.70 -9.21 23.66
CA VAL A 177 -1.11 -8.29 24.74
C VAL A 177 -2.47 -8.68 25.32
N THR A 178 -3.42 -9.04 24.46
CA THR A 178 -4.79 -9.42 24.83
C THR A 178 -4.91 -10.89 25.22
N LYS A 179 -3.83 -11.67 25.11
CA LYS A 179 -3.76 -13.12 25.40
C LYS A 179 -4.79 -13.95 24.64
N LYS A 180 -5.09 -13.54 23.40
CA LYS A 180 -5.98 -14.28 22.51
C LYS A 180 -5.21 -15.35 21.73
N GLU A 181 -5.93 -16.32 21.16
CA GLU A 181 -5.36 -17.37 20.32
C GLU A 181 -5.57 -17.04 18.85
N MET A 182 -4.50 -16.87 18.08
CA MET A 182 -4.50 -16.41 16.70
C MET A 182 -5.49 -17.19 15.79
N GLY A 183 -5.47 -18.52 15.84
CA GLY A 183 -6.33 -19.36 15.00
C GLY A 183 -7.81 -19.42 15.39
N LYS A 184 -8.19 -18.78 16.50
CA LYS A 184 -9.59 -18.79 17.00
C LYS A 184 -10.29 -17.44 16.89
N LEU A 185 -9.60 -16.42 16.39
CA LEU A 185 -10.14 -15.06 16.29
C LEU A 185 -11.28 -14.98 15.29
N LYS A 186 -12.32 -14.25 15.65
CA LYS A 186 -13.27 -13.66 14.70
C LYS A 186 -12.79 -12.25 14.37
N ILE A 187 -12.36 -12.06 13.12
CA ILE A 187 -11.79 -10.79 12.63
C ILE A 187 -12.75 -10.17 11.63
N VAL A 188 -13.13 -8.93 11.85
CA VAL A 188 -13.98 -8.17 10.93
C VAL A 188 -13.15 -7.12 10.23
N ILE A 189 -13.11 -7.16 8.90
CA ILE A 189 -12.46 -6.16 8.06
C ILE A 189 -13.54 -5.36 7.34
N ASN A 190 -13.59 -4.06 7.58
CA ASN A 190 -14.55 -3.16 6.94
C ASN A 190 -13.86 -2.29 5.90
N GLY A 191 -14.24 -2.50 4.65
CA GLY A 191 -13.64 -1.94 3.45
C GLY A 191 -13.07 -3.03 2.55
N ALA A 192 -13.86 -3.51 1.58
CA ALA A 192 -13.47 -4.56 0.65
C ALA A 192 -12.89 -4.00 -0.66
N GLY A 193 -11.99 -3.02 -0.52
CA GLY A 193 -11.13 -2.48 -1.56
C GLY A 193 -9.74 -3.13 -1.58
N ALA A 194 -8.77 -2.48 -2.22
CA ALA A 194 -7.40 -2.99 -2.38
C ALA A 194 -6.77 -3.41 -1.04
N ALA A 195 -6.77 -2.52 -0.06
CA ALA A 195 -6.18 -2.78 1.27
C ALA A 195 -6.92 -3.90 2.01
N GLY A 196 -8.24 -3.82 2.12
CA GLY A 196 -9.02 -4.80 2.89
C GLY A 196 -8.91 -6.22 2.35
N ILE A 197 -8.98 -6.39 1.03
CA ILE A 197 -8.82 -7.71 0.39
C ILE A 197 -7.41 -8.26 0.63
N ALA A 198 -6.38 -7.42 0.49
CA ALA A 198 -5.00 -7.83 0.72
C ALA A 198 -4.75 -8.21 2.19
N ILE A 199 -5.28 -7.42 3.15
CA ILE A 199 -5.23 -7.73 4.57
C ILE A 199 -5.90 -9.07 4.85
N GLY A 200 -7.14 -9.27 4.34
CA GLY A 200 -7.89 -10.50 4.54
C GLY A 200 -7.13 -11.74 4.05
N LYS A 201 -6.65 -11.71 2.80
CA LYS A 201 -5.83 -12.79 2.23
C LYS A 201 -4.57 -13.05 3.04
N HIS A 202 -3.87 -11.98 3.44
CA HIS A 202 -2.63 -12.11 4.20
C HIS A 202 -2.86 -12.73 5.57
N LEU A 203 -3.88 -12.28 6.32
CA LEU A 203 -4.21 -12.84 7.63
C LEU A 203 -4.66 -14.29 7.56
N ILE A 204 -5.48 -14.65 6.56
CA ILE A 204 -5.89 -16.04 6.32
C ILE A 204 -4.67 -16.93 6.04
N ASN A 205 -3.76 -16.49 5.16
CA ASN A 205 -2.53 -17.21 4.85
C ASN A 205 -1.59 -17.38 6.06
N MET A 206 -1.62 -16.45 7.00
CA MET A 206 -0.87 -16.53 8.26
C MET A 206 -1.50 -17.48 9.29
N GLY A 207 -2.69 -18.01 9.03
CA GLY A 207 -3.42 -18.89 9.94
C GLY A 207 -4.21 -18.16 11.03
N PHE A 208 -4.56 -16.90 10.83
CA PHE A 208 -5.56 -16.25 11.67
C PHE A 208 -6.94 -16.94 11.49
N GLY A 209 -7.80 -16.79 12.48
CA GLY A 209 -9.10 -17.49 12.52
C GLY A 209 -10.09 -17.07 11.42
N ASN A 210 -11.38 -16.98 11.77
CA ASN A 210 -12.40 -16.61 10.80
C ASN A 210 -12.36 -15.11 10.46
N VAL A 211 -12.03 -14.77 9.20
CA VAL A 211 -12.05 -13.40 8.67
C VAL A 211 -13.39 -13.15 8.01
N ILE A 212 -14.06 -12.06 8.40
CA ILE A 212 -15.32 -11.60 7.84
C ILE A 212 -15.06 -10.26 7.12
N MET A 213 -15.34 -10.23 5.83
CA MET A 213 -15.23 -9.00 5.02
C MET A 213 -16.56 -8.26 5.04
N CYS A 214 -16.51 -6.93 5.18
CA CYS A 214 -17.67 -6.06 5.05
C CYS A 214 -17.42 -4.97 4.00
N ASP A 215 -18.45 -4.66 3.24
CA ASP A 215 -18.51 -3.50 2.35
C ASP A 215 -19.68 -2.56 2.72
N ILE A 216 -20.05 -1.66 1.81
CA ILE A 216 -21.18 -0.73 2.00
C ILE A 216 -22.52 -1.46 2.13
N ASN A 217 -22.64 -2.67 1.58
CA ASN A 217 -23.85 -3.48 1.63
C ASN A 217 -23.94 -4.33 2.89
N GLY A 218 -22.84 -4.57 3.59
CA GLY A 218 -22.73 -5.37 4.79
C GLY A 218 -21.68 -6.47 4.68
N ILE A 219 -21.95 -7.61 5.32
CA ILE A 219 -21.09 -8.79 5.29
C ILE A 219 -21.09 -9.38 3.88
N ILE A 220 -19.90 -9.63 3.33
CA ILE A 220 -19.72 -10.29 2.03
C ILE A 220 -19.80 -11.81 2.23
N CYS A 221 -20.65 -12.44 1.42
CA CYS A 221 -20.83 -13.88 1.38
C CYS A 221 -20.53 -14.43 -0.01
N GLU A 222 -20.12 -15.69 -0.06
CA GLU A 222 -19.99 -16.42 -1.31
C GLU A 222 -21.34 -16.49 -2.04
N GLY A 223 -21.33 -16.12 -3.32
CA GLY A 223 -22.55 -16.10 -4.15
C GLY A 223 -23.36 -14.82 -4.08
N ASP A 224 -22.93 -13.78 -3.35
CA ASP A 224 -23.58 -12.46 -3.38
C ASP A 224 -23.50 -11.85 -4.79
N GLU A 225 -24.59 -11.22 -5.23
CA GLU A 225 -24.63 -10.55 -6.51
C GLU A 225 -23.85 -9.22 -6.48
N GLY A 226 -23.16 -8.90 -7.58
CA GLY A 226 -22.51 -7.61 -7.79
C GLY A 226 -21.12 -7.49 -7.16
N LEU A 227 -20.53 -8.57 -6.70
CA LEU A 227 -19.14 -8.60 -6.23
C LEU A 227 -18.16 -8.31 -7.38
N ASN A 228 -17.16 -7.50 -7.12
CA ASN A 228 -16.04 -7.37 -8.06
C ASN A 228 -15.11 -8.61 -7.97
N PRO A 229 -14.21 -8.83 -8.96
CA PRO A 229 -13.37 -10.04 -8.98
C PRO A 229 -12.54 -10.27 -7.71
N GLY A 230 -12.08 -9.21 -7.05
CA GLY A 230 -11.32 -9.34 -5.80
C GLY A 230 -12.21 -9.71 -4.61
N GLN A 231 -13.43 -9.20 -4.57
CA GLN A 231 -14.44 -9.56 -3.57
C GLN A 231 -14.93 -10.99 -3.76
N GLU A 232 -15.16 -11.39 -5.01
CA GLU A 232 -15.50 -12.76 -5.35
C GLU A 232 -14.43 -13.74 -4.85
N GLU A 233 -13.16 -13.48 -5.18
CA GLU A 233 -12.04 -14.35 -4.77
C GLU A 233 -11.94 -14.47 -3.24
N ILE A 234 -12.05 -13.36 -2.49
CA ILE A 234 -11.95 -13.40 -1.02
C ILE A 234 -13.18 -14.05 -0.38
N SER A 235 -14.37 -13.97 -1.00
CA SER A 235 -15.61 -14.56 -0.46
C SER A 235 -15.52 -16.08 -0.33
N HIS A 236 -14.79 -16.76 -1.22
CA HIS A 236 -14.59 -18.21 -1.16
C HIS A 236 -13.75 -18.70 0.02
N ILE A 237 -12.92 -17.85 0.62
CA ILE A 237 -11.97 -18.21 1.68
C ILE A 237 -12.22 -17.48 3.00
N SER A 238 -13.14 -16.55 3.03
CA SER A 238 -13.54 -15.78 4.21
C SER A 238 -14.94 -16.18 4.69
N ASN A 239 -15.39 -15.59 5.81
CA ASN A 239 -16.73 -15.80 6.36
C ASN A 239 -17.13 -17.30 6.48
N LEU A 240 -16.26 -18.11 7.08
CA LEU A 240 -16.39 -19.57 7.16
C LEU A 240 -17.71 -20.05 7.82
N ASN A 241 -18.37 -19.18 8.58
CA ASN A 241 -19.64 -19.49 9.26
C ASN A 241 -20.87 -19.01 8.48
N HIS A 242 -20.69 -18.44 7.27
CA HIS A 242 -21.75 -17.89 6.43
C HIS A 242 -22.64 -16.90 7.18
N GLU A 243 -22.01 -15.99 7.96
CA GLU A 243 -22.69 -14.93 8.67
C GLU A 243 -23.25 -13.90 7.68
N HIS A 244 -24.44 -13.37 7.96
CA HIS A 244 -25.11 -12.33 7.16
C HIS A 244 -25.45 -11.12 8.04
N GLY A 245 -25.62 -9.95 7.44
CA GLY A 245 -26.03 -8.74 8.13
C GLY A 245 -25.19 -7.53 7.81
N LYS A 246 -25.29 -6.51 8.63
CA LYS A 246 -24.54 -5.26 8.52
C LYS A 246 -23.28 -5.30 9.38
N LEU A 247 -22.44 -4.28 9.26
CA LEU A 247 -21.22 -4.15 10.08
C LEU A 247 -21.46 -4.34 11.57
N ALA A 248 -22.54 -3.78 12.12
CA ALA A 248 -22.91 -3.93 13.52
C ALA A 248 -23.19 -5.39 13.92
N ASP A 249 -23.71 -6.20 13.00
CA ASP A 249 -23.96 -7.62 13.23
C ASP A 249 -22.64 -8.41 13.19
N ALA A 250 -21.75 -8.09 12.25
CA ALA A 250 -20.42 -8.67 12.17
C ALA A 250 -19.60 -8.46 13.44
N LEU A 251 -19.70 -7.26 14.05
CA LEU A 251 -18.93 -6.89 15.22
C LEU A 251 -19.37 -7.61 16.51
N LYS A 252 -20.59 -8.17 16.56
CA LYS A 252 -21.05 -8.93 17.73
C LYS A 252 -20.15 -10.14 17.97
N GLY A 253 -19.49 -10.15 19.14
CA GLY A 253 -18.55 -11.20 19.53
C GLY A 253 -17.26 -11.22 18.72
N ALA A 254 -16.97 -10.22 17.89
CA ALA A 254 -15.72 -10.14 17.16
C ALA A 254 -14.53 -9.89 18.09
N ASP A 255 -13.40 -10.53 17.80
CA ASP A 255 -12.15 -10.37 18.55
C ASP A 255 -11.30 -9.22 18.02
N ALA A 256 -11.41 -8.93 16.73
CA ALA A 256 -10.71 -7.80 16.11
C ALA A 256 -11.57 -7.12 15.06
N PHE A 257 -11.45 -5.79 14.99
CA PHE A 257 -11.96 -4.93 13.92
C PHE A 257 -10.80 -4.25 13.22
N ILE A 258 -10.82 -4.27 11.90
CA ILE A 258 -9.85 -3.60 11.04
C ILE A 258 -10.64 -2.73 10.06
N GLY A 259 -10.55 -1.41 10.23
CA GLY A 259 -11.20 -0.43 9.38
C GLY A 259 -10.25 0.13 8.32
N VAL A 260 -10.63 0.03 7.06
CA VAL A 260 -9.93 0.60 5.90
C VAL A 260 -10.95 1.19 4.91
N SER A 261 -11.90 1.98 5.44
CA SER A 261 -13.06 2.42 4.67
C SER A 261 -13.31 3.93 4.79
N ARG A 262 -14.24 4.34 5.61
CA ARG A 262 -14.69 5.74 5.75
C ARG A 262 -14.76 6.15 7.22
N PRO A 263 -14.58 7.45 7.51
CA PRO A 263 -14.62 7.95 8.88
C PRO A 263 -15.97 7.75 9.57
N ASN A 264 -15.93 7.64 10.89
CA ASN A 264 -17.09 7.67 11.78
C ASN A 264 -18.17 6.60 11.51
N LEU A 265 -17.77 5.40 11.08
CA LEU A 265 -18.67 4.27 10.81
C LEU A 265 -18.91 3.37 12.03
N VAL A 266 -17.98 3.35 12.97
CA VAL A 266 -18.04 2.50 14.16
C VAL A 266 -18.37 3.36 15.37
N THR A 267 -19.29 2.89 16.21
CA THR A 267 -19.67 3.58 17.44
C THR A 267 -19.15 2.84 18.66
N LYS A 268 -19.07 3.55 19.77
CA LYS A 268 -18.73 2.98 21.08
C LYS A 268 -19.63 1.78 21.44
N GLU A 269 -20.93 1.85 21.13
CA GLU A 269 -21.90 0.77 21.38
C GLU A 269 -21.57 -0.47 20.54
N MET A 270 -21.16 -0.28 19.27
CA MET A 270 -20.71 -1.40 18.43
C MET A 270 -19.46 -2.06 19.01
N VAL A 271 -18.48 -1.28 19.44
CA VAL A 271 -17.27 -1.81 20.10
C VAL A 271 -17.62 -2.58 21.38
N SER A 272 -18.59 -2.12 22.16
CA SER A 272 -19.02 -2.80 23.40
C SER A 272 -19.63 -4.18 23.17
N THR A 273 -20.05 -4.50 21.94
CA THR A 273 -20.55 -5.85 21.58
C THR A 273 -19.44 -6.84 21.21
N MET A 274 -18.22 -6.36 21.07
CA MET A 274 -17.06 -7.19 20.73
C MET A 274 -16.59 -8.02 21.93
N ASN A 275 -15.83 -9.07 21.67
CA ASN A 275 -15.22 -9.91 22.69
C ASN A 275 -13.85 -9.36 23.12
N ASN A 276 -13.82 -8.39 24.06
CA ASN A 276 -12.58 -7.74 24.48
C ASN A 276 -11.74 -7.31 23.26
N GLY A 277 -12.33 -6.46 22.41
CA GLY A 277 -11.97 -6.25 21.03
C GLY A 277 -10.61 -5.56 20.83
N ILE A 278 -9.90 -5.98 19.80
CA ILE A 278 -8.78 -5.24 19.20
C ILE A 278 -9.38 -4.36 18.10
N VAL A 279 -9.12 -3.05 18.13
CA VAL A 279 -9.69 -2.09 17.17
C VAL A 279 -8.58 -1.37 16.42
N PHE A 280 -8.47 -1.62 15.12
CA PHE A 280 -7.59 -0.88 14.22
C PHE A 280 -8.44 -0.08 13.24
N ALA A 281 -8.57 1.22 13.50
CA ALA A 281 -9.37 2.15 12.71
C ALA A 281 -8.42 3.03 11.89
N MET A 282 -8.24 2.71 10.59
CA MET A 282 -7.15 3.24 9.77
C MET A 282 -7.62 4.13 8.62
N ALA A 283 -8.89 4.52 8.56
CA ALA A 283 -9.35 5.48 7.57
C ALA A 283 -8.65 6.84 7.75
N ASN A 284 -8.25 7.45 6.65
CA ASN A 284 -7.55 8.74 6.61
C ASN A 284 -8.41 9.81 5.93
N PRO A 285 -8.39 11.09 6.42
CA PRO A 285 -7.63 11.61 7.57
C PRO A 285 -8.29 11.38 8.93
N THR A 286 -9.52 10.90 8.96
CA THR A 286 -10.29 10.62 10.19
C THR A 286 -10.62 9.13 10.24
N PRO A 287 -10.34 8.43 11.38
CA PRO A 287 -10.59 7.00 11.49
C PRO A 287 -12.09 6.65 11.56
N GLU A 288 -12.42 5.37 11.42
CA GLU A 288 -13.78 4.85 11.58
C GLU A 288 -14.37 5.08 12.98
N ILE A 289 -13.51 5.14 13.99
CA ILE A 289 -13.80 5.52 15.37
C ILE A 289 -12.54 6.14 15.98
N MET A 290 -12.71 7.18 16.78
CA MET A 290 -11.59 7.79 17.50
C MET A 290 -11.06 6.86 18.60
N PRO A 291 -9.75 6.85 18.87
CA PRO A 291 -9.13 5.93 19.84
C PRO A 291 -9.74 6.00 21.25
N ASP A 292 -10.06 7.20 21.74
CA ASP A 292 -10.68 7.43 23.03
C ASP A 292 -12.10 6.87 23.11
N GLU A 293 -12.88 6.98 22.02
CA GLU A 293 -14.22 6.38 21.93
C GLU A 293 -14.16 4.85 21.85
N ALA A 294 -13.20 4.29 21.12
CA ALA A 294 -12.99 2.84 21.06
C ALA A 294 -12.62 2.27 22.45
N LEU A 295 -11.72 2.94 23.17
CA LEU A 295 -11.37 2.58 24.55
C LEU A 295 -12.58 2.70 25.49
N ALA A 296 -13.37 3.77 25.37
CA ALA A 296 -14.60 3.95 26.15
C ALA A 296 -15.67 2.88 25.83
N GLY A 297 -15.62 2.28 24.63
CA GLY A 297 -16.43 1.13 24.22
C GLY A 297 -15.94 -0.22 24.77
N GLY A 298 -14.80 -0.25 25.45
CA GLY A 298 -14.23 -1.47 26.04
C GLY A 298 -13.23 -2.19 25.14
N ALA A 299 -12.64 -1.51 24.15
CA ALA A 299 -11.55 -2.09 23.36
C ALA A 299 -10.33 -2.39 24.24
N ALA A 300 -9.76 -3.58 24.07
CA ALA A 300 -8.56 -4.01 24.82
C ALA A 300 -7.26 -3.50 24.23
N ALA A 301 -7.25 -3.22 22.92
CA ALA A 301 -6.13 -2.63 22.21
C ALA A 301 -6.67 -1.77 21.05
N VAL A 302 -6.07 -0.62 20.83
CA VAL A 302 -6.47 0.32 19.79
C VAL A 302 -5.25 0.77 19.01
N GLY A 303 -5.40 0.88 17.68
CA GLY A 303 -4.45 1.48 16.76
C GLY A 303 -5.19 2.30 15.68
N SER A 304 -4.64 3.44 15.30
CA SER A 304 -5.16 4.27 14.20
C SER A 304 -4.03 5.09 13.56
#